data_0a5f987ee474ef3e65e4913ff6db14ed
#
_entry.id   0a5f987ee474ef3e65e4913ff6db14ed
#
_cell.length_a   1.000
_cell.length_b   1.000
_cell.length_c   1.000
_cell.angle_alpha   90.00
_cell.angle_beta   90.00
_cell.angle_gamma   90.00
#
_symmetry.space_group_name_H-M   'P 1'
#
loop_
_entity.id
_entity.type
_entity.pdbx_description
1 polymer ?
#
loop_
_entity_poly.entity_id
_entity_poly.type
_entity_poly.pdbx_seq_one_letter_code
_entity_poly.pdbx_strand_id
1 'polypeptide(L)'
;MIEFPVVLVINCGSSSVKFSVLDAASCDALMTGIADGINTEKAFISVNGGEPVRLAHQDYEGALAAIALELEKRNLMSSVALIGHRIAHGGDLFSESTLITEEVIEQIRQVSPLAPLHNYANLSGVEAAERLFPGVQQVAVFDTSFHQTMAPQAYLYGLPYRYFEELGVRRYGFHGTSHRYVATQAHTLL
;
A
#
# COMPACT_ATOMS: atom_id res chain seq x y z
N MET A 1 -28.38 -8.50 1.42
CA MET A 1 -27.32 -7.57 0.93
C MET A 1 -26.48 -7.19 2.15
N ILE A 2 -25.17 -7.25 2.03
CA ILE A 2 -24.27 -6.77 3.09
C ILE A 2 -24.30 -5.26 3.00
N GLU A 3 -24.86 -4.56 4.01
CA GLU A 3 -25.06 -3.10 4.01
C GLU A 3 -24.01 -2.35 4.83
N PHE A 4 -22.88 -2.99 5.15
CA PHE A 4 -21.83 -2.30 5.92
C PHE A 4 -20.65 -1.93 5.01
N PRO A 5 -20.00 -0.76 5.26
CA PRO A 5 -18.85 -0.33 4.49
C PRO A 5 -17.66 -1.26 4.73
N VAL A 6 -16.91 -1.52 3.67
CA VAL A 6 -15.65 -2.28 3.74
C VAL A 6 -14.47 -1.43 3.28
N VAL A 7 -13.30 -1.76 3.78
CA VAL A 7 -12.03 -1.17 3.37
C VAL A 7 -11.23 -2.21 2.58
N LEU A 8 -10.85 -1.87 1.37
CA LEU A 8 -9.92 -2.66 0.57
C LEU A 8 -8.49 -2.20 0.87
N VAL A 9 -7.67 -3.07 1.42
CA VAL A 9 -6.25 -2.80 1.67
C VAL A 9 -5.41 -3.47 0.60
N ILE A 10 -4.53 -2.71 -0.05
CA ILE A 10 -3.68 -3.15 -1.16
C ILE A 10 -2.20 -2.93 -0.81
N ASN A 11 -1.40 -3.95 -1.08
CA ASN A 11 0.05 -3.90 -0.99
C ASN A 11 0.66 -4.44 -2.28
N CYS A 12 1.00 -3.55 -3.20
CA CYS A 12 1.68 -3.88 -4.45
C CYS A 12 3.19 -3.99 -4.21
N GLY A 13 3.72 -5.20 -4.35
CA GLY A 13 5.15 -5.46 -4.39
C GLY A 13 5.67 -5.52 -5.83
N SER A 14 6.97 -5.76 -6.02
CA SER A 14 7.60 -5.84 -7.35
C SER A 14 7.06 -6.97 -8.24
N SER A 15 6.54 -8.04 -7.65
CA SER A 15 6.02 -9.22 -8.37
C SER A 15 4.69 -9.73 -7.84
N SER A 16 4.09 -9.07 -6.86
CA SER A 16 2.85 -9.53 -6.23
C SER A 16 1.98 -8.40 -5.75
N VAL A 17 0.67 -8.65 -5.68
CA VAL A 17 -0.32 -7.79 -5.04
C VAL A 17 -0.97 -8.58 -3.92
N LYS A 18 -0.71 -8.22 -2.67
CA LYS A 18 -1.44 -8.75 -1.51
C LYS A 18 -2.62 -7.83 -1.20
N PHE A 19 -3.73 -8.42 -0.82
CA PHE A 19 -4.91 -7.62 -0.47
C PHE A 19 -5.69 -8.23 0.69
N SER A 20 -6.42 -7.35 1.37
CA SER A 20 -7.40 -7.70 2.38
C SER A 20 -8.63 -6.83 2.25
N VAL A 21 -9.81 -7.40 2.41
CA VAL A 21 -11.07 -6.67 2.54
C VAL A 21 -11.48 -6.77 3.99
N LEU A 22 -11.61 -5.63 4.64
CA LEU A 22 -11.90 -5.54 6.07
C LEU A 22 -13.29 -4.92 6.26
N ASP A 23 -14.01 -5.39 7.26
CA ASP A 23 -15.14 -4.65 7.82
C ASP A 23 -14.65 -3.32 8.38
N ALA A 24 -15.26 -2.21 7.98
CA ALA A 24 -14.79 -0.87 8.36
C ALA A 24 -15.00 -0.56 9.85
N ALA A 25 -15.92 -1.25 10.52
CA ALA A 25 -16.22 -1.01 11.94
C ALA A 25 -15.39 -1.90 12.87
N SER A 26 -15.29 -3.21 12.57
CA SER A 26 -14.59 -4.17 13.42
C SER A 26 -13.13 -4.37 13.05
N CYS A 27 -12.73 -4.01 11.82
CA CYS A 27 -11.44 -4.35 11.20
C CYS A 27 -11.23 -5.86 11.00
N ASP A 28 -12.28 -6.68 11.10
CA ASP A 28 -12.18 -8.10 10.81
C ASP A 28 -11.98 -8.33 9.31
N ALA A 29 -11.12 -9.31 8.99
CA ALA A 29 -10.85 -9.67 7.62
C ALA A 29 -12.00 -10.53 7.05
N LEU A 30 -12.71 -10.00 6.07
CA LEU A 30 -13.78 -10.70 5.34
C LEU A 30 -13.22 -11.52 4.17
N MET A 31 -12.15 -11.04 3.56
CA MET A 31 -11.47 -11.68 2.44
C MET A 31 -10.01 -11.28 2.46
N THR A 32 -9.12 -12.24 2.18
CA THR A 32 -7.70 -11.99 1.98
C THR A 32 -7.22 -12.69 0.73
N GLY A 33 -6.12 -12.26 0.15
CA GLY A 33 -5.57 -12.95 -1.00
C GLY A 33 -4.25 -12.37 -1.49
N ILE A 34 -3.74 -13.05 -2.50
CA ILE A 34 -2.53 -12.67 -3.20
C ILE A 34 -2.70 -12.91 -4.69
N ALA A 35 -2.34 -11.92 -5.50
CA ALA A 35 -1.98 -12.14 -6.88
C ALA A 35 -0.45 -12.17 -6.96
N ASP A 36 0.14 -13.21 -7.53
CA ASP A 36 1.58 -13.41 -7.57
C ASP A 36 2.06 -13.73 -8.98
N GLY A 37 3.36 -13.57 -9.22
CA GLY A 37 3.96 -13.73 -10.54
C GLY A 37 3.62 -12.58 -11.50
N ILE A 38 3.30 -11.39 -10.99
CA ILE A 38 2.97 -10.21 -11.80
C ILE A 38 4.08 -9.94 -12.84
N ASN A 39 3.67 -9.60 -14.05
CA ASN A 39 4.51 -9.43 -15.25
C ASN A 39 5.16 -10.74 -15.74
N THR A 40 4.62 -11.90 -15.37
CA THR A 40 5.04 -13.21 -15.92
C THR A 40 3.85 -13.99 -16.45
N GLU A 41 4.10 -14.94 -17.34
CA GLU A 41 3.07 -15.85 -17.87
C GLU A 41 2.45 -16.77 -16.80
N LYS A 42 3.04 -16.84 -15.60
CA LYS A 42 2.57 -17.68 -14.49
C LYS A 42 1.74 -16.90 -13.47
N ALA A 43 1.38 -15.66 -13.76
CA ALA A 43 0.61 -14.84 -12.85
C ALA A 43 -0.74 -15.47 -12.49
N PHE A 44 -1.03 -15.51 -11.19
CA PHE A 44 -2.24 -16.11 -10.64
C PHE A 44 -2.79 -15.28 -9.48
N ILE A 45 -4.05 -15.50 -9.13
CA ILE A 45 -4.66 -15.01 -7.90
C ILE A 45 -5.10 -16.21 -7.03
N SER A 46 -4.87 -16.13 -5.72
CA SER A 46 -5.41 -17.04 -4.71
C SER A 46 -6.14 -16.21 -3.65
N VAL A 47 -7.34 -16.63 -3.29
CA VAL A 47 -8.23 -15.94 -2.35
C VAL A 47 -8.52 -16.86 -1.17
N ASN A 48 -8.37 -16.36 0.05
CA ASN A 48 -8.59 -17.11 1.31
C ASN A 48 -7.82 -18.45 1.36
N GLY A 49 -6.63 -18.52 0.76
CA GLY A 49 -5.84 -19.74 0.69
C GLY A 49 -6.41 -20.82 -0.24
N GLY A 50 -7.38 -20.46 -1.09
CA GLY A 50 -7.95 -21.38 -2.08
C GLY A 50 -7.01 -21.64 -3.26
N GLU A 51 -7.46 -22.49 -4.17
CA GLU A 51 -6.69 -22.88 -5.36
C GLU A 51 -6.33 -21.66 -6.22
N PRO A 52 -5.08 -21.58 -6.73
CA PRO A 52 -4.65 -20.50 -7.60
C PRO A 52 -5.41 -20.50 -8.93
N VAL A 53 -5.89 -19.33 -9.34
CA VAL A 53 -6.53 -19.10 -10.63
C VAL A 53 -5.64 -18.21 -11.46
N ARG A 54 -5.32 -18.62 -12.69
CA ARG A 54 -4.47 -17.83 -13.60
C ARG A 54 -5.12 -16.49 -13.91
N LEU A 55 -4.32 -15.40 -13.89
CA LEU A 55 -4.76 -14.08 -14.29
C LEU A 55 -4.98 -14.00 -15.81
N ALA A 56 -6.04 -13.31 -16.22
CA ALA A 56 -6.31 -13.02 -17.64
C ALA A 56 -5.27 -12.05 -18.22
N HIS A 57 -4.89 -11.03 -17.44
CA HIS A 57 -3.81 -10.10 -17.74
C HIS A 57 -2.80 -10.16 -16.60
N GLN A 58 -1.51 -10.24 -16.94
CA GLN A 58 -0.46 -10.57 -15.98
C GLN A 58 0.13 -9.35 -15.26
N ASP A 59 -0.37 -8.15 -15.52
CA ASP A 59 0.06 -6.88 -14.93
C ASP A 59 -0.71 -6.51 -13.65
N TYR A 60 -0.40 -5.36 -13.06
CA TYR A 60 -1.08 -4.87 -11.86
C TYR A 60 -2.56 -4.59 -12.10
N GLU A 61 -2.92 -4.12 -13.31
CA GLU A 61 -4.31 -3.86 -13.67
C GLU A 61 -5.11 -5.16 -13.71
N GLY A 62 -4.56 -6.21 -14.34
CA GLY A 62 -5.16 -7.53 -14.35
C GLY A 62 -5.30 -8.15 -12.95
N ALA A 63 -4.32 -7.93 -12.08
CA ALA A 63 -4.42 -8.37 -10.68
C ALA A 63 -5.56 -7.65 -9.94
N LEU A 64 -5.67 -6.33 -10.08
CA LEU A 64 -6.74 -5.56 -9.43
C LEU A 64 -8.12 -5.86 -10.06
N ALA A 65 -8.20 -6.09 -11.37
CA ALA A 65 -9.43 -6.53 -12.02
C ALA A 65 -9.91 -7.89 -11.49
N ALA A 66 -8.98 -8.82 -11.24
CA ALA A 66 -9.32 -10.11 -10.61
C ALA A 66 -9.82 -9.93 -9.17
N ILE A 67 -9.24 -9.00 -8.40
CA ILE A 67 -9.71 -8.65 -7.06
C ILE A 67 -11.12 -8.05 -7.14
N ALA A 68 -11.37 -7.12 -8.05
CA ALA A 68 -12.69 -6.53 -8.26
C ALA A 68 -13.75 -7.59 -8.61
N LEU A 69 -13.41 -8.54 -9.49
CA LEU A 69 -14.28 -9.67 -9.82
C LEU A 69 -14.60 -10.54 -8.58
N GLU A 70 -13.64 -10.77 -7.71
CA GLU A 70 -13.88 -11.51 -6.46
C GLU A 70 -14.77 -10.74 -5.48
N LEU A 71 -14.67 -9.41 -5.44
CA LEU A 71 -15.59 -8.54 -4.70
C LEU A 71 -17.02 -8.61 -5.28
N GLU A 72 -17.16 -8.57 -6.61
CA GLU A 72 -18.46 -8.71 -7.28
C GLU A 72 -19.13 -10.04 -6.99
N LYS A 73 -18.42 -11.16 -7.10
CA LYS A 73 -18.92 -12.50 -6.77
C LYS A 73 -19.49 -12.60 -5.34
N ARG A 74 -18.99 -11.79 -4.42
CA ARG A 74 -19.40 -11.75 -3.01
C ARG A 74 -20.36 -10.61 -2.68
N ASN A 75 -20.77 -9.84 -3.68
CA ASN A 75 -21.61 -8.63 -3.51
C ASN A 75 -20.99 -7.59 -2.57
N LEU A 76 -19.65 -7.47 -2.58
CA LEU A 76 -18.89 -6.51 -1.77
C LEU A 76 -18.44 -5.28 -2.56
N MET A 77 -18.50 -5.31 -3.90
CA MET A 77 -17.97 -4.25 -4.75
C MET A 77 -18.58 -2.88 -4.44
N SER A 78 -19.89 -2.80 -4.30
CA SER A 78 -20.63 -1.57 -3.97
C SER A 78 -20.44 -1.10 -2.51
N SER A 79 -19.90 -1.96 -1.65
CA SER A 79 -19.65 -1.66 -0.24
C SER A 79 -18.25 -1.12 0.02
N VAL A 80 -17.35 -1.09 -1.00
CA VAL A 80 -16.00 -0.55 -0.86
C VAL A 80 -16.09 0.97 -0.66
N ALA A 81 -15.86 1.40 0.58
CA ALA A 81 -15.94 2.80 0.99
C ALA A 81 -14.58 3.51 0.94
N LEU A 82 -13.49 2.75 1.06
CA LEU A 82 -12.12 3.27 1.11
C LEU A 82 -11.15 2.23 0.58
N ILE A 83 -10.08 2.69 -0.07
CA ILE A 83 -8.94 1.84 -0.45
C ILE A 83 -7.69 2.36 0.24
N GLY A 84 -7.02 1.49 1.01
CA GLY A 84 -5.74 1.78 1.64
C GLY A 84 -4.58 1.17 0.85
N HIS A 85 -3.58 1.97 0.49
CA HIS A 85 -2.38 1.53 -0.20
C HIS A 85 -1.16 1.63 0.70
N ARG A 86 -0.42 0.53 0.85
CA ARG A 86 0.93 0.60 1.41
C ARG A 86 1.87 1.17 0.36
N ILE A 87 2.59 2.23 0.73
CA ILE A 87 3.64 2.87 -0.07
C ILE A 87 4.97 2.69 0.67
N ALA A 88 5.98 2.18 -0.03
CA ALA A 88 7.25 1.83 0.61
C ALA A 88 8.04 3.04 1.09
N HIS A 89 8.05 4.14 0.33
CA HIS A 89 8.85 5.32 0.67
C HIS A 89 8.09 6.62 0.43
N GLY A 90 7.96 7.41 1.49
CA GLY A 90 7.34 8.74 1.45
C GLY A 90 8.33 9.91 1.46
N GLY A 91 9.65 9.61 1.42
CA GLY A 91 10.68 10.65 1.58
C GLY A 91 10.57 11.33 2.92
N ASP A 92 10.83 12.60 2.94
CA ASP A 92 10.57 13.54 4.03
C ASP A 92 9.26 14.33 3.82
N LEU A 93 8.55 14.06 2.71
CA LEU A 93 7.31 14.73 2.35
C LEU A 93 6.09 14.22 3.16
N PHE A 94 6.12 12.95 3.58
CA PHE A 94 4.97 12.33 4.23
C PHE A 94 5.30 11.81 5.63
N SER A 95 4.70 12.44 6.64
CA SER A 95 4.82 12.05 8.05
C SER A 95 3.62 11.26 8.58
N GLU A 96 2.53 11.18 7.80
CA GLU A 96 1.29 10.49 8.17
C GLU A 96 0.59 9.88 6.96
N SER A 97 -0.47 9.13 7.20
CA SER A 97 -1.33 8.61 6.14
C SER A 97 -2.04 9.75 5.43
N THR A 98 -2.06 9.74 4.10
CA THR A 98 -2.48 10.88 3.28
C THR A 98 -3.51 10.44 2.24
N LEU A 99 -4.58 11.24 2.07
CA LEU A 99 -5.56 11.04 1.00
C LEU A 99 -4.86 11.19 -0.36
N ILE A 100 -5.04 10.23 -1.24
CA ILE A 100 -4.42 10.24 -2.57
C ILE A 100 -5.16 11.23 -3.46
N THR A 101 -4.44 12.20 -3.96
CA THR A 101 -4.83 13.17 -4.99
C THR A 101 -3.81 13.13 -6.12
N GLU A 102 -4.07 13.79 -7.23
CA GLU A 102 -3.08 13.93 -8.32
C GLU A 102 -1.76 14.52 -7.82
N GLU A 103 -1.83 15.51 -6.91
CA GLU A 103 -0.64 16.10 -6.30
C GLU A 103 0.15 15.09 -5.45
N VAL A 104 -0.54 14.27 -4.67
CA VAL A 104 0.08 13.21 -3.85
C VAL A 104 0.72 12.13 -4.74
N ILE A 105 0.08 11.76 -5.84
CA ILE A 105 0.66 10.83 -6.83
C ILE A 105 1.98 11.39 -7.38
N GLU A 106 2.00 12.68 -7.74
CA GLU A 106 3.22 13.31 -8.26
C GLU A 106 4.32 13.41 -7.20
N GLN A 107 3.97 13.73 -5.96
CA GLN A 107 4.93 13.73 -4.82
C GLN A 107 5.50 12.33 -4.56
N ILE A 108 4.67 11.27 -4.62
CA ILE A 108 5.16 9.89 -4.52
C ILE A 108 6.10 9.57 -5.70
N ARG A 109 5.79 10.05 -6.91
CA ARG A 109 6.65 9.87 -8.10
C ARG A 109 8.02 10.55 -7.91
N GLN A 110 8.05 11.75 -7.32
CA GLN A 110 9.29 12.48 -7.01
C GLN A 110 10.20 11.71 -6.06
N VAL A 111 9.65 11.05 -5.03
CA VAL A 111 10.45 10.28 -4.07
C VAL A 111 10.70 8.83 -4.50
N SER A 112 10.11 8.38 -5.60
CA SER A 112 10.26 7.00 -6.10
C SER A 112 11.72 6.58 -6.39
N PRO A 113 12.65 7.46 -6.80
CA PRO A 113 14.06 7.10 -6.91
C PRO A 113 14.71 6.62 -5.61
N LEU A 114 14.14 6.92 -4.43
CA LEU A 114 14.61 6.41 -3.14
C LEU A 114 14.23 4.93 -2.91
N ALA A 115 13.20 4.42 -3.59
CA ALA A 115 12.76 3.03 -3.52
C ALA A 115 12.20 2.55 -4.89
N PRO A 116 13.03 2.53 -5.95
CA PRO A 116 12.54 2.38 -7.33
C PRO A 116 11.87 1.03 -7.58
N LEU A 117 12.28 -0.04 -6.91
CA LEU A 117 11.67 -1.37 -7.05
C LEU A 117 10.29 -1.49 -6.40
N HIS A 118 9.93 -0.57 -5.51
CA HIS A 118 8.70 -0.62 -4.75
C HIS A 118 7.72 0.48 -5.13
N ASN A 119 8.14 1.74 -5.10
CA ASN A 119 7.25 2.87 -5.29
C ASN A 119 6.57 2.89 -6.66
N TYR A 120 7.27 2.51 -7.75
CA TYR A 120 6.64 2.42 -9.07
C TYR A 120 5.56 1.32 -9.12
N ALA A 121 5.80 0.18 -8.46
CA ALA A 121 4.79 -0.87 -8.31
C ALA A 121 3.59 -0.40 -7.47
N ASN A 122 3.86 0.34 -6.38
CA ASN A 122 2.81 0.92 -5.56
C ASN A 122 1.95 1.91 -6.36
N LEU A 123 2.57 2.81 -7.14
CA LEU A 123 1.86 3.76 -8.02
C LEU A 123 1.01 3.04 -9.08
N SER A 124 1.55 1.98 -9.71
CA SER A 124 0.76 1.17 -10.66
C SER A 124 -0.50 0.59 -10.01
N GLY A 125 -0.41 0.18 -8.74
CA GLY A 125 -1.57 -0.27 -7.98
C GLY A 125 -2.59 0.85 -7.69
N VAL A 126 -2.13 2.04 -7.33
CA VAL A 126 -2.98 3.23 -7.10
C VAL A 126 -3.72 3.61 -8.39
N GLU A 127 -2.99 3.74 -9.49
CA GLU A 127 -3.55 4.12 -10.79
C GLU A 127 -4.54 3.07 -11.34
N ALA A 128 -4.27 1.79 -11.12
CA ALA A 128 -5.19 0.72 -11.48
C ALA A 128 -6.46 0.74 -10.61
N ALA A 129 -6.32 0.99 -9.30
CA ALA A 129 -7.46 1.11 -8.39
C ALA A 129 -8.34 2.31 -8.75
N GLU A 130 -7.76 3.44 -9.15
CA GLU A 130 -8.52 4.62 -9.59
C GLU A 130 -9.43 4.31 -10.79
N ARG A 131 -8.94 3.52 -11.75
CA ARG A 131 -9.73 3.11 -12.92
C ARG A 131 -10.83 2.10 -12.59
N LEU A 132 -10.56 1.17 -11.67
CA LEU A 132 -11.47 0.04 -11.37
C LEU A 132 -12.50 0.38 -10.29
N PHE A 133 -12.21 1.36 -9.43
CA PHE A 133 -13.07 1.81 -8.34
C PHE A 133 -13.36 3.32 -8.43
N PRO A 134 -13.99 3.78 -9.52
CA PRO A 134 -14.19 5.22 -9.74
C PRO A 134 -14.99 5.86 -8.60
N GLY A 135 -14.46 6.98 -8.08
CA GLY A 135 -15.09 7.75 -7.00
C GLY A 135 -14.85 7.20 -5.59
N VAL A 136 -14.20 6.05 -5.45
CA VAL A 136 -13.78 5.56 -4.13
C VAL A 136 -12.52 6.29 -3.68
N GLN A 137 -12.54 6.84 -2.47
CA GLN A 137 -11.37 7.51 -1.89
C GLN A 137 -10.22 6.52 -1.66
N GLN A 138 -9.01 6.98 -1.89
CA GLN A 138 -7.79 6.19 -1.70
C GLN A 138 -6.86 6.87 -0.71
N VAL A 139 -6.19 6.10 0.15
CA VAL A 139 -5.26 6.59 1.18
C VAL A 139 -3.91 5.90 1.03
N ALA A 140 -2.85 6.70 0.99
CA ALA A 140 -1.46 6.23 1.04
C ALA A 140 -1.00 6.09 2.49
N VAL A 141 -0.42 4.94 2.82
CA VAL A 141 0.18 4.63 4.13
C VAL A 141 1.65 4.31 3.90
N PHE A 142 2.52 5.17 4.39
CA PHE A 142 3.95 5.10 4.09
C PHE A 142 4.74 4.32 5.14
N ASP A 143 5.60 3.40 4.71
CA ASP A 143 6.47 2.64 5.61
C ASP A 143 7.46 3.55 6.37
N THR A 144 7.79 4.70 5.80
CA THR A 144 8.77 5.65 6.36
C THR A 144 8.15 6.66 7.32
N SER A 145 6.82 6.83 7.34
CA SER A 145 6.16 7.93 8.07
C SER A 145 6.34 7.83 9.60
N PHE A 146 6.27 6.64 10.18
CA PHE A 146 6.47 6.42 11.61
C PHE A 146 7.84 6.91 12.11
N HIS A 147 8.85 6.85 11.25
CA HIS A 147 10.23 7.22 11.57
C HIS A 147 10.55 8.70 11.35
N GLN A 148 9.60 9.50 10.90
CA GLN A 148 9.83 10.94 10.69
C GLN A 148 10.03 11.71 12.00
N THR A 149 9.68 11.10 13.14
CA THR A 149 9.94 11.66 14.48
C THR A 149 11.36 11.44 15.00
N MET A 150 12.25 10.78 14.22
CA MET A 150 13.65 10.62 14.60
C MET A 150 14.31 11.99 14.78
N ALA A 151 15.10 12.14 15.84
CA ALA A 151 15.88 13.35 16.07
C ALA A 151 17.06 13.46 15.08
N PRO A 152 17.57 14.67 14.76
CA PRO A 152 18.63 14.87 13.78
C PRO A 152 19.86 13.99 13.99
N GLN A 153 20.29 13.80 15.22
CA GLN A 153 21.43 12.93 15.57
C GLN A 153 21.20 11.44 15.25
N ALA A 154 19.96 11.03 15.03
CA ALA A 154 19.60 9.64 14.68
C ALA A 154 19.48 9.44 13.16
N TYR A 155 19.12 10.45 12.40
CA TYR A 155 18.99 10.33 10.94
C TYR A 155 20.14 10.91 10.12
N LEU A 156 20.92 11.83 10.69
CA LEU A 156 22.10 12.39 10.01
C LEU A 156 23.26 11.41 10.04
N TYR A 157 23.99 11.32 8.93
CA TYR A 157 25.25 10.60 8.86
C TYR A 157 26.43 11.52 9.22
N GLY A 158 27.55 10.95 9.69
CA GLY A 158 28.81 11.65 9.96
C GLY A 158 29.52 12.09 8.66
N LEU A 159 28.81 12.74 7.77
CA LEU A 159 29.27 13.27 6.48
C LEU A 159 29.15 14.77 6.48
N PRO A 160 29.84 15.49 5.54
CA PRO A 160 29.63 16.92 5.37
C PRO A 160 28.14 17.26 5.23
N TYR A 161 27.64 18.19 6.06
CA TYR A 161 26.22 18.51 6.23
C TYR A 161 25.54 18.92 4.90
N ARG A 162 26.28 19.47 3.94
CA ARG A 162 25.81 19.80 2.60
C ARG A 162 25.17 18.61 1.86
N TYR A 163 25.59 17.37 2.13
CA TYR A 163 24.96 16.20 1.50
C TYR A 163 23.53 15.96 1.99
N PHE A 164 23.26 16.32 3.22
CA PHE A 164 21.88 16.34 3.71
C PHE A 164 21.09 17.50 3.09
N GLU A 165 21.62 18.72 3.11
CA GLU A 165 20.91 19.93 2.65
C GLU A 165 20.66 19.91 1.13
N GLU A 166 21.64 19.51 0.33
CA GLU A 166 21.57 19.60 -1.13
C GLU A 166 21.03 18.31 -1.76
N LEU A 167 21.27 17.14 -1.16
CA LEU A 167 20.98 15.84 -1.75
C LEU A 167 20.02 14.99 -0.92
N GLY A 168 19.55 15.46 0.24
CA GLY A 168 18.66 14.73 1.11
C GLY A 168 19.25 13.44 1.69
N VAL A 169 20.60 13.35 1.77
CA VAL A 169 21.28 12.16 2.27
C VAL A 169 21.07 12.03 3.78
N ARG A 170 20.22 11.11 4.15
CA ARG A 170 19.86 10.82 5.55
C ARG A 170 19.45 9.37 5.73
N ARG A 171 19.34 8.93 6.98
CA ARG A 171 18.69 7.67 7.32
C ARG A 171 17.17 7.82 7.23
N TYR A 172 16.52 6.84 6.61
CA TYR A 172 15.10 6.57 6.72
C TYR A 172 14.90 5.26 7.46
N GLY A 173 13.72 5.06 8.07
CA GLY A 173 13.30 3.77 8.60
C GLY A 173 12.17 3.22 7.74
N PHE A 174 12.00 1.89 7.74
CA PHE A 174 10.97 1.18 6.99
C PHE A 174 10.10 0.34 7.91
N HIS A 175 9.05 -0.26 7.36
CA HIS A 175 8.08 -1.05 8.12
C HIS A 175 7.43 -0.27 9.28
N GLY A 176 7.32 1.04 9.12
CA GLY A 176 6.85 1.94 10.18
C GLY A 176 5.45 1.60 10.68
N THR A 177 4.55 1.20 9.78
CA THR A 177 3.21 0.73 10.16
C THR A 177 3.26 -0.51 11.06
N SER A 178 4.13 -1.47 10.74
CA SER A 178 4.34 -2.67 11.55
C SER A 178 4.96 -2.33 12.92
N HIS A 179 5.98 -1.49 12.95
CA HIS A 179 6.61 -1.05 14.21
C HIS A 179 5.61 -0.33 15.11
N ARG A 180 4.83 0.60 14.55
CA ARG A 180 3.78 1.32 15.29
C ARG A 180 2.75 0.35 15.87
N TYR A 181 2.26 -0.58 15.05
CA TYR A 181 1.29 -1.59 15.49
C TYR A 181 1.82 -2.43 16.65
N VAL A 182 3.02 -3.02 16.48
CA VAL A 182 3.64 -3.86 17.53
C VAL A 182 3.89 -3.07 18.81
N ALA A 183 4.38 -1.83 18.71
CA ALA A 183 4.59 -0.97 19.87
C ALA A 183 3.27 -0.66 20.61
N THR A 184 2.20 -0.37 19.86
CA THR A 184 0.87 -0.13 20.45
C THR A 184 0.34 -1.38 21.13
N GLN A 185 0.46 -2.57 20.50
CA GLN A 185 0.01 -3.83 21.10
C GLN A 185 0.83 -4.18 22.35
N ALA A 186 2.15 -3.99 22.31
CA ALA A 186 3.01 -4.22 23.49
C ALA A 186 2.63 -3.32 24.67
N HIS A 187 2.29 -2.04 24.39
CA HIS A 187 1.86 -1.10 25.44
C HIS A 187 0.56 -1.54 26.13
N THR A 188 -0.36 -2.21 25.41
CA THR A 188 -1.61 -2.71 26.02
C THR A 188 -1.42 -3.97 26.85
N LEU A 189 -0.26 -4.63 26.75
CA LEU A 189 0.06 -5.86 27.48
C LEU A 189 0.91 -5.60 28.74
N LEU A 190 1.47 -4.39 28.88
CA LEU A 190 2.31 -3.96 30.02
C LEU A 190 1.55 -3.05 30.97
#